data_6f72c01e3bc06bda140747e0c7471287
#
_entry.id   6f72c01e3bc06bda140747e0c7471287
#
_cell.length_a   1.000
_cell.length_b   1.000
_cell.length_c   1.000
_cell.angle_alpha   90.00
_cell.angle_beta   90.00
_cell.angle_gamma   90.00
#
_symmetry.space_group_name_H-M   'P 1'
#
loop_
_entity.id
_entity.type
_entity.pdbx_description
1 polymer ?
#
loop_
_entity_poly.entity_id
_entity_poly.type
_entity_poly.pdbx_seq_one_letter_code
_entity_poly.pdbx_strand_id
1 'polypeptide(L)'
;YAMWCTGNYHNTIGRIDQFLYPYYRHDLDAGLLTKDEALEQLEEFFISCNRDSDLYIGIQQGDNGQTIVLGGSNEDGTDAYNELSELCLIASRGLCLIDPKVNLRVHKNTPLSVYELATTLTQKGLGFPQYTNDEIVIPALLHWGYEKKDAYNYTLAACWEILVTGYMDLVNWDSLNFLKTVQDACEHLPECKTYEDFAAFVKQNIEAQAEALMAETKNVYKEPSPLVSLMCPDCLEKMRDISKPGKYNNYGFHGDGLATAADSMAAVRKYVYDEKTFTPDKMLAMLHANFKGYEREQNMLRYEGPKFGNDDDYVDSIAVQLLDWYADALEGRKNDRGGCFRAGTASAMYYIWHSKDAPASPDGRSAHEALPCNYSPSLFARCEGPISIIKSFAKPHLTRVANGGPLT
;
A
#
# COMPACT_ATOMS: atom_id res chain seq x y z
N TYR A 1 -13.47 23.09 -4.79
CA TYR A 1 -14.76 23.18 -5.50
C TYR A 1 -14.95 22.03 -6.49
N ALA A 2 -13.96 21.75 -7.35
CA ALA A 2 -14.02 20.64 -8.32
C ALA A 2 -14.18 19.29 -7.63
N MET A 3 -13.44 19.02 -6.56
CA MET A 3 -13.55 17.81 -5.75
C MET A 3 -14.96 17.67 -5.15
N TRP A 4 -15.48 18.74 -4.56
CA TRP A 4 -16.81 18.76 -3.97
C TRP A 4 -17.90 18.49 -5.02
N CYS A 5 -17.80 19.11 -6.20
CA CYS A 5 -18.76 18.93 -7.29
C CYS A 5 -18.73 17.50 -7.91
N THR A 6 -17.60 16.82 -7.86
CA THR A 6 -17.44 15.45 -8.41
C THR A 6 -17.67 14.34 -7.38
N GLY A 7 -17.81 14.69 -6.09
CA GLY A 7 -17.92 13.73 -5.00
C GLY A 7 -16.69 12.83 -4.82
N ASN A 8 -15.55 13.24 -5.36
CA ASN A 8 -14.31 12.46 -5.32
C ASN A 8 -13.35 13.08 -4.30
N TYR A 9 -13.29 12.50 -3.12
CA TYR A 9 -12.46 12.96 -2.01
C TYR A 9 -11.06 12.38 -1.98
N HIS A 10 -10.85 11.17 -2.53
CA HIS A 10 -9.52 10.56 -2.67
C HIS A 10 -8.71 11.28 -3.74
N ASN A 11 -7.89 12.23 -3.33
CA ASN A 11 -7.12 13.07 -4.23
C ASN A 11 -5.67 13.19 -3.80
N THR A 12 -4.81 13.40 -4.80
CA THR A 12 -3.50 13.99 -4.54
C THR A 12 -3.50 15.44 -4.99
N ILE A 13 -3.02 16.31 -4.12
CA ILE A 13 -2.71 17.70 -4.46
C ILE A 13 -1.38 17.73 -5.23
N GLY A 14 -0.63 16.63 -5.14
CA GLY A 14 0.62 16.45 -5.87
C GLY A 14 1.84 17.01 -5.14
N ARG A 15 2.89 17.25 -5.92
CA ARG A 15 4.19 17.73 -5.44
C ARG A 15 4.16 19.23 -5.25
N ILE A 16 3.46 19.70 -4.20
CA ILE A 16 3.24 21.14 -3.96
C ILE A 16 4.55 21.90 -3.74
N ASP A 17 5.52 21.26 -3.15
CA ASP A 17 6.86 21.79 -2.95
C ASP A 17 7.65 22.01 -4.25
N GLN A 18 7.21 21.44 -5.38
CA GLN A 18 7.84 21.62 -6.68
C GLN A 18 7.11 22.69 -7.50
N PHE A 19 5.80 22.57 -7.70
CA PHE A 19 5.09 23.51 -8.56
C PHE A 19 4.81 24.88 -7.91
N LEU A 20 4.77 24.97 -6.58
CA LEU A 20 4.66 26.24 -5.87
C LEU A 20 6.01 26.89 -5.58
N TYR A 21 7.11 26.13 -5.57
CA TYR A 21 8.44 26.65 -5.19
C TYR A 21 8.91 27.86 -6.02
N PRO A 22 8.73 27.91 -7.35
CA PRO A 22 9.11 29.10 -8.12
C PRO A 22 8.38 30.38 -7.70
N TYR A 23 7.09 30.28 -7.33
CA TYR A 23 6.30 31.40 -6.85
C TYR A 23 6.75 31.84 -5.46
N TYR A 24 6.92 30.86 -4.55
CA TYR A 24 7.43 31.10 -3.21
C TYR A 24 8.80 31.82 -3.24
N ARG A 25 9.74 31.35 -4.06
CA ARG A 25 11.06 32.00 -4.21
C ARG A 25 10.94 33.40 -4.78
N HIS A 26 10.15 33.58 -5.85
CA HIS A 26 9.94 34.91 -6.44
C HIS A 26 9.43 35.92 -5.39
N ASP A 27 8.43 35.54 -4.62
CA ASP A 27 7.80 36.45 -3.66
C ASP A 27 8.72 36.73 -2.46
N LEU A 28 9.49 35.76 -2.00
CA LEU A 28 10.54 36.00 -1.00
C LEU A 28 11.61 36.94 -1.50
N ASP A 29 12.14 36.69 -2.71
CA ASP A 29 13.24 37.49 -3.29
C ASP A 29 12.78 38.92 -3.62
N ALA A 30 11.50 39.11 -3.93
CA ALA A 30 10.88 40.42 -4.15
C ALA A 30 10.49 41.13 -2.83
N GLY A 31 10.61 40.47 -1.68
CA GLY A 31 10.16 41.02 -0.38
C GLY A 31 8.66 41.17 -0.23
N LEU A 32 7.89 40.42 -1.04
CA LEU A 32 6.42 40.38 -1.00
C LEU A 32 5.89 39.38 0.03
N LEU A 33 6.74 38.45 0.47
CA LEU A 33 6.42 37.40 1.41
C LEU A 33 7.61 37.16 2.35
N THR A 34 7.35 36.88 3.60
CA THR A 34 8.33 36.38 4.58
C THR A 34 8.16 34.86 4.76
N LYS A 35 9.13 34.19 5.37
CA LYS A 35 9.00 32.77 5.70
C LYS A 35 7.86 32.49 6.67
N ASP A 36 7.66 33.36 7.64
CA ASP A 36 6.59 33.24 8.64
C ASP A 36 5.21 33.39 8.00
N GLU A 37 5.04 34.35 7.10
CA GLU A 37 3.80 34.53 6.33
C GLU A 37 3.55 33.34 5.40
N ALA A 38 4.60 32.77 4.78
CA ALA A 38 4.47 31.55 3.98
C ALA A 38 4.03 30.35 4.81
N LEU A 39 4.57 30.19 6.01
CA LEU A 39 4.14 29.15 6.95
C LEU A 39 2.66 29.34 7.33
N GLU A 40 2.24 30.54 7.68
CA GLU A 40 0.85 30.86 8.02
C GLU A 40 -0.09 30.52 6.84
N GLN A 41 0.26 30.88 5.60
CA GLN A 41 -0.54 30.52 4.42
C GLN A 41 -0.64 29.02 4.20
N LEU A 42 0.45 28.26 4.46
CA LEU A 42 0.43 26.80 4.40
C LEU A 42 -0.47 26.20 5.49
N GLU A 43 -0.42 26.75 6.69
CA GLU A 43 -1.27 26.33 7.80
C GLU A 43 -2.75 26.59 7.50
N GLU A 44 -3.11 27.76 6.98
CA GLU A 44 -4.47 28.06 6.52
C GLU A 44 -4.93 27.10 5.42
N PHE A 45 -4.06 26.80 4.47
CA PHE A 45 -4.35 25.83 3.42
C PHE A 45 -4.60 24.44 4.00
N PHE A 46 -3.78 23.96 4.93
CA PHE A 46 -3.94 22.66 5.58
C PHE A 46 -5.22 22.59 6.42
N ILE A 47 -5.56 23.66 7.13
CA ILE A 47 -6.85 23.77 7.84
C ILE A 47 -8.01 23.63 6.85
N SER A 48 -7.91 24.24 5.66
CA SER A 48 -8.96 24.15 4.63
C SER A 48 -9.19 22.72 4.11
N CYS A 49 -8.15 21.87 4.13
CA CYS A 49 -8.26 20.46 3.74
C CYS A 49 -9.11 19.63 4.72
N ASN A 50 -9.32 20.10 5.95
CA ASN A 50 -10.07 19.39 7.00
C ASN A 50 -11.50 19.92 7.18
N ARG A 51 -12.00 20.69 6.23
CA ARG A 51 -13.28 21.39 6.35
C ARG A 51 -14.51 20.47 6.27
N ASP A 52 -14.44 19.41 5.47
CA ASP A 52 -15.48 18.40 5.31
C ASP A 52 -14.88 17.02 5.57
N SER A 53 -15.51 16.20 6.39
CA SER A 53 -14.82 15.08 7.01
C SER A 53 -15.62 13.78 7.08
N ASP A 54 -16.17 13.30 5.95
CA ASP A 54 -17.01 12.08 5.96
C ASP A 54 -16.75 11.11 4.81
N LEU A 55 -15.47 10.89 4.42
CA LEU A 55 -15.16 9.94 3.37
C LEU A 55 -15.56 8.50 3.73
N TYR A 56 -15.31 8.10 4.97
CA TYR A 56 -15.61 6.76 5.48
C TYR A 56 -16.45 6.81 6.76
N ILE A 57 -17.74 7.07 6.60
CA ILE A 57 -18.68 7.19 7.74
C ILE A 57 -18.61 5.93 8.63
N GLY A 58 -18.29 6.15 9.90
CA GLY A 58 -18.27 5.08 10.91
C GLY A 58 -16.98 4.24 10.96
N ILE A 59 -16.02 4.45 10.05
CA ILE A 59 -14.77 3.70 10.02
C ILE A 59 -13.56 4.63 10.19
N GLN A 60 -13.49 5.71 9.42
CA GLN A 60 -12.36 6.61 9.39
C GLN A 60 -12.86 8.06 9.32
N GLN A 61 -13.53 8.48 10.37
CA GLN A 61 -14.09 9.83 10.47
C GLN A 61 -12.99 10.89 10.49
N GLY A 62 -13.20 11.98 9.77
CA GLY A 62 -12.26 13.08 9.69
C GLY A 62 -11.22 12.96 8.57
N ASP A 63 -11.20 11.86 7.83
CA ASP A 63 -10.28 11.62 6.72
C ASP A 63 -10.93 11.97 5.38
N ASN A 64 -10.40 12.97 4.69
CA ASN A 64 -10.82 13.35 3.34
C ASN A 64 -9.96 12.73 2.24
N GLY A 65 -8.94 11.97 2.60
CA GLY A 65 -8.07 11.28 1.66
C GLY A 65 -7.25 12.20 0.77
N GLN A 66 -6.93 13.40 1.22
CA GLN A 66 -6.12 14.38 0.49
C GLN A 66 -4.64 14.19 0.84
N THR A 67 -3.78 14.14 -0.17
CA THR A 67 -2.35 13.90 0.01
C THR A 67 -1.51 14.98 -0.66
N ILE A 68 -0.47 15.42 0.02
CA ILE A 68 0.64 16.20 -0.56
C ILE A 68 1.89 15.34 -0.61
N VAL A 69 2.73 15.60 -1.61
CA VAL A 69 3.97 14.85 -1.81
C VAL A 69 5.14 15.82 -1.83
N LEU A 70 6.17 15.51 -1.06
CA LEU A 70 7.35 16.36 -0.84
C LEU A 70 8.64 15.61 -1.23
N GLY A 71 9.64 16.36 -1.63
CA GLY A 71 11.00 15.84 -1.88
C GLY A 71 11.10 14.87 -3.05
N GLY A 72 11.94 13.86 -2.86
CA GLY A 72 12.27 12.85 -3.86
C GLY A 72 13.43 13.24 -4.76
N SER A 73 13.68 12.44 -5.79
CA SER A 73 14.75 12.67 -6.76
C SER A 73 14.25 13.30 -8.05
N ASN A 74 15.07 14.16 -8.64
CA ASN A 74 14.90 14.65 -9.99
C ASN A 74 15.46 13.63 -11.01
N GLU A 75 15.12 13.81 -12.30
CA GLU A 75 15.58 12.92 -13.37
C GLU A 75 17.11 12.87 -13.55
N ASP A 76 17.81 13.91 -13.11
CA ASP A 76 19.26 14.02 -13.10
C ASP A 76 19.92 13.41 -11.84
N GLY A 77 19.10 12.89 -10.90
CA GLY A 77 19.56 12.28 -9.65
C GLY A 77 19.82 13.26 -8.51
N THR A 78 19.54 14.55 -8.71
CA THR A 78 19.61 15.55 -7.63
C THR A 78 18.41 15.42 -6.69
N ASP A 79 18.58 15.87 -5.44
CA ASP A 79 17.50 15.93 -4.44
C ASP A 79 16.51 17.05 -4.81
N ALA A 80 15.23 16.75 -4.74
CA ALA A 80 14.15 17.71 -4.98
C ALA A 80 13.61 18.35 -3.69
N TYR A 81 14.08 17.90 -2.52
CA TYR A 81 13.70 18.52 -1.25
C TYR A 81 14.19 19.98 -1.19
N ASN A 82 13.32 20.88 -0.75
CA ASN A 82 13.60 22.31 -0.72
C ASN A 82 12.98 23.01 0.52
N GLU A 83 13.17 24.33 0.66
CA GLU A 83 12.62 25.10 1.78
C GLU A 83 11.11 24.98 1.94
N LEU A 84 10.37 24.87 0.84
CA LEU A 84 8.91 24.73 0.92
C LEU A 84 8.52 23.34 1.42
N SER A 85 9.32 22.31 1.09
CA SER A 85 9.16 20.96 1.68
C SER A 85 9.32 21.01 3.20
N GLU A 86 10.32 21.76 3.69
CA GLU A 86 10.56 21.97 5.12
C GLU A 86 9.37 22.66 5.80
N LEU A 87 8.87 23.76 5.23
CA LEU A 87 7.72 24.48 5.75
C LEU A 87 6.45 23.62 5.81
N CYS A 88 6.21 22.77 4.82
CA CYS A 88 5.08 21.84 4.84
C CYS A 88 5.18 20.82 6.00
N LEU A 89 6.37 20.30 6.29
CA LEU A 89 6.58 19.41 7.44
C LEU A 89 6.34 20.15 8.77
N ILE A 90 6.79 21.40 8.87
CA ILE A 90 6.60 22.26 10.06
C ILE A 90 5.12 22.56 10.25
N ALA A 91 4.39 22.96 9.21
CA ALA A 91 2.96 23.24 9.26
C ALA A 91 2.16 22.01 9.72
N SER A 92 2.39 20.86 9.11
CA SER A 92 1.72 19.62 9.51
C SER A 92 2.00 19.24 10.97
N ARG A 93 3.26 19.38 11.42
CA ARG A 93 3.65 19.12 12.81
C ARG A 93 2.99 20.10 13.79
N GLY A 94 2.83 21.35 13.41
CA GLY A 94 2.21 22.39 14.22
C GLY A 94 0.71 22.19 14.41
N LEU A 95 0.02 21.87 13.31
CA LEU A 95 -1.43 21.73 13.29
C LEU A 95 -1.93 20.38 13.80
N CYS A 96 -1.18 19.30 13.59
CA CYS A 96 -1.57 17.93 13.95
C CYS A 96 -2.96 17.53 13.38
N LEU A 97 -3.26 17.91 12.14
CA LEU A 97 -4.50 17.57 11.44
C LEU A 97 -4.33 16.30 10.58
N ILE A 98 -5.43 15.64 10.24
CA ILE A 98 -5.42 14.40 9.45
C ILE A 98 -5.07 14.68 7.98
N ASP A 99 -5.62 15.76 7.42
CA ASP A 99 -5.39 16.17 6.03
C ASP A 99 -4.65 17.52 5.97
N PRO A 100 -3.84 17.73 4.94
CA PRO A 100 -3.42 16.75 3.96
C PRO A 100 -2.45 15.72 4.55
N LYS A 101 -2.60 14.45 4.14
CA LYS A 101 -1.60 13.42 4.43
C LYS A 101 -0.28 13.80 3.79
N VAL A 102 0.76 13.90 4.59
CA VAL A 102 2.10 14.26 4.10
C VAL A 102 2.84 13.01 3.69
N ASN A 103 3.19 12.89 2.41
CA ASN A 103 4.11 11.89 1.92
C ASN A 103 5.47 12.52 1.63
N LEU A 104 6.53 11.93 2.18
CA LEU A 104 7.90 12.33 1.94
C LEU A 104 8.59 11.29 1.07
N ARG A 105 8.89 11.66 -0.17
CA ARG A 105 9.70 10.84 -1.06
C ARG A 105 11.16 10.95 -0.64
N VAL A 106 11.79 9.80 -0.46
CA VAL A 106 13.18 9.67 -0.04
C VAL A 106 13.98 8.83 -1.03
N HIS A 107 15.27 9.05 -1.07
CA HIS A 107 16.22 8.31 -1.90
C HIS A 107 17.59 8.20 -1.21
N LYS A 108 18.51 7.43 -1.78
CA LYS A 108 19.85 7.17 -1.18
C LYS A 108 20.65 8.42 -0.82
N ASN A 109 20.39 9.55 -1.49
CA ASN A 109 21.11 10.80 -1.26
C ASN A 109 20.31 11.81 -0.40
N THR A 110 19.12 11.42 0.12
CA THR A 110 18.34 12.29 1.00
C THR A 110 19.17 12.62 2.25
N PRO A 111 19.38 13.90 2.59
CA PRO A 111 20.19 14.30 3.74
C PRO A 111 19.60 13.80 5.07
N LEU A 112 20.46 13.45 6.02
CA LEU A 112 20.03 13.00 7.36
C LEU A 112 19.16 14.05 8.05
N SER A 113 19.45 15.34 7.88
CA SER A 113 18.67 16.45 8.46
C SER A 113 17.19 16.44 8.05
N VAL A 114 16.88 15.93 6.84
CA VAL A 114 15.50 15.76 6.37
C VAL A 114 14.78 14.71 7.23
N TYR A 115 15.44 13.57 7.51
CA TYR A 115 14.87 12.55 8.41
C TYR A 115 14.76 13.04 9.85
N GLU A 116 15.73 13.82 10.33
CA GLU A 116 15.69 14.41 11.67
C GLU A 116 14.46 15.30 11.86
N LEU A 117 14.16 16.17 10.88
CA LEU A 117 12.93 16.99 10.91
C LEU A 117 11.68 16.13 10.74
N ALA A 118 11.66 15.25 9.76
CA ALA A 118 10.50 14.42 9.43
C ALA A 118 10.09 13.50 10.60
N THR A 119 11.05 12.94 11.33
CA THR A 119 10.77 12.10 12.51
C THR A 119 10.14 12.88 13.66
N THR A 120 10.35 14.20 13.76
CA THR A 120 9.63 15.02 14.74
C THR A 120 8.13 15.11 14.45
N LEU A 121 7.72 14.98 13.18
CA LEU A 121 6.31 14.84 12.80
C LEU A 121 5.82 13.40 13.07
N THR A 122 6.62 12.38 12.74
CA THR A 122 6.30 10.97 13.05
C THR A 122 5.98 10.77 14.55
N GLN A 123 6.72 11.44 15.44
CA GLN A 123 6.50 11.40 16.89
C GLN A 123 5.13 11.93 17.34
N LYS A 124 4.42 12.68 16.48
CA LYS A 124 3.05 13.13 16.77
C LYS A 124 2.01 12.01 16.70
N GLY A 125 2.36 10.85 16.14
CA GLY A 125 1.47 9.69 16.07
C GLY A 125 0.36 9.80 15.03
N LEU A 126 0.49 10.70 14.06
CA LEU A 126 -0.52 10.90 12.98
C LEU A 126 -0.36 9.88 11.83
N GLY A 127 0.67 9.05 11.85
CA GLY A 127 1.04 8.21 10.71
C GLY A 127 1.76 8.96 9.59
N PHE A 128 2.20 10.18 9.82
CA PHE A 128 2.93 11.05 8.86
C PHE A 128 4.33 11.41 9.38
N PRO A 129 5.24 11.80 8.47
CA PRO A 129 5.11 11.64 7.03
C PRO A 129 5.15 10.17 6.64
N GLN A 130 4.45 9.83 5.56
CA GLN A 130 4.59 8.54 4.91
C GLN A 130 5.88 8.56 4.08
N TYR A 131 6.84 7.70 4.39
CA TYR A 131 8.10 7.64 3.66
C TYR A 131 7.95 6.75 2.43
N THR A 132 8.26 7.28 1.25
CA THR A 132 8.20 6.52 0.00
C THR A 132 9.57 6.52 -0.66
N ASN A 133 10.09 5.31 -0.96
CA ASN A 133 11.42 5.13 -1.50
C ASN A 133 11.43 5.20 -3.03
N ASP A 134 12.02 6.25 -3.58
CA ASP A 134 12.17 6.46 -5.02
C ASP A 134 12.94 5.33 -5.72
N GLU A 135 13.89 4.68 -5.02
CA GLU A 135 14.67 3.56 -5.56
C GLU A 135 13.86 2.27 -5.75
N ILE A 136 12.66 2.22 -5.18
CA ILE A 136 11.70 1.14 -5.40
C ILE A 136 10.63 1.57 -6.40
N VAL A 137 10.02 2.74 -6.18
CA VAL A 137 8.84 3.16 -6.94
C VAL A 137 9.18 3.56 -8.37
N ILE A 138 10.25 4.31 -8.58
CA ILE A 138 10.62 4.76 -9.94
C ILE A 138 10.95 3.57 -10.86
N PRO A 139 11.81 2.60 -10.46
CA PRO A 139 12.04 1.41 -11.26
C PRO A 139 10.77 0.59 -11.54
N ALA A 140 9.86 0.48 -10.56
CA ALA A 140 8.59 -0.21 -10.75
C ALA A 140 7.71 0.47 -11.82
N LEU A 141 7.60 1.80 -11.76
CA LEU A 141 6.84 2.57 -12.75
C LEU A 141 7.44 2.42 -14.15
N LEU A 142 8.78 2.51 -14.27
CA LEU A 142 9.48 2.29 -15.53
C LEU A 142 9.21 0.88 -16.08
N HIS A 143 9.24 -0.16 -15.24
CA HIS A 143 8.91 -1.52 -15.60
C HIS A 143 7.47 -1.66 -16.11
N TRP A 144 6.51 -0.95 -15.52
CA TRP A 144 5.12 -0.92 -15.96
C TRP A 144 4.87 -0.01 -17.17
N GLY A 145 5.92 0.52 -17.79
CA GLY A 145 5.86 1.25 -19.06
C GLY A 145 5.57 2.74 -18.94
N TYR A 146 5.75 3.34 -17.76
CA TYR A 146 5.71 4.79 -17.63
C TYR A 146 6.95 5.44 -18.26
N GLU A 147 6.79 6.58 -18.89
CA GLU A 147 7.91 7.38 -19.37
C GLU A 147 8.73 7.90 -18.18
N LYS A 148 10.04 8.07 -18.39
CA LYS A 148 10.96 8.50 -17.33
C LYS A 148 10.47 9.76 -16.62
N LYS A 149 10.13 10.82 -17.38
CA LYS A 149 9.62 12.09 -16.81
C LYS A 149 8.40 11.90 -15.90
N ASP A 150 7.51 11.00 -16.28
CA ASP A 150 6.27 10.72 -15.53
C ASP A 150 6.58 9.87 -14.30
N ALA A 151 7.46 8.87 -14.43
CA ALA A 151 7.90 8.05 -13.32
C ALA A 151 8.60 8.88 -12.23
N TYR A 152 9.45 9.83 -12.60
CA TYR A 152 10.08 10.74 -11.62
C TYR A 152 9.11 11.77 -11.03
N ASN A 153 7.99 12.02 -11.69
CA ASN A 153 6.94 12.93 -11.20
C ASN A 153 5.75 12.20 -10.56
N TYR A 154 5.95 10.96 -10.09
CA TYR A 154 4.90 10.24 -9.41
C TYR A 154 4.47 10.93 -8.13
N THR A 155 3.23 10.69 -7.75
CA THR A 155 2.61 11.15 -6.53
C THR A 155 1.89 9.99 -5.83
N LEU A 156 1.40 10.25 -4.64
CA LEU A 156 0.51 9.34 -3.92
C LEU A 156 -0.84 10.00 -3.74
N ALA A 157 -1.89 9.20 -3.79
CA ALA A 157 -3.23 9.62 -3.44
C ALA A 157 -3.69 8.89 -2.19
N ALA A 158 -4.54 9.55 -1.42
CA ALA A 158 -5.20 9.01 -0.25
C ALA A 158 -4.25 8.34 0.75
N CYS A 159 -4.19 7.00 0.74
CA CYS A 159 -3.37 6.24 1.67
C CYS A 159 -1.95 6.04 1.10
N TRP A 160 -1.84 5.17 0.07
CA TRP A 160 -0.52 4.74 -0.44
C TRP A 160 -0.56 4.46 -1.95
N GLU A 161 -1.61 4.84 -2.62
CA GLU A 161 -1.82 4.59 -4.03
C GLU A 161 -0.86 5.43 -4.87
N ILE A 162 0.04 4.75 -5.57
CA ILE A 162 1.05 5.39 -6.41
C ILE A 162 0.48 5.68 -7.80
N LEU A 163 0.50 6.95 -8.17
CA LEU A 163 -0.01 7.42 -9.46
C LEU A 163 0.84 8.55 -10.04
N VAL A 164 0.58 8.92 -11.27
CA VAL A 164 1.17 10.09 -11.91
C VAL A 164 0.06 11.13 -12.13
N THR A 165 0.26 12.32 -11.59
CA THR A 165 -0.74 13.41 -11.66
C THR A 165 -1.07 13.75 -13.11
N GLY A 166 -2.35 13.88 -13.39
CA GLY A 166 -2.87 14.22 -14.73
C GLY A 166 -3.11 13.04 -15.67
N TYR A 167 -2.89 11.81 -15.18
CA TYR A 167 -3.21 10.57 -15.90
C TYR A 167 -4.20 9.71 -15.11
N MET A 168 -4.95 8.85 -15.81
CA MET A 168 -6.05 8.09 -15.23
C MET A 168 -5.74 6.59 -15.15
N ASP A 169 -4.96 6.24 -14.14
CA ASP A 169 -4.87 4.86 -13.69
C ASP A 169 -5.92 4.58 -12.60
N LEU A 170 -6.41 3.36 -12.53
CA LEU A 170 -7.26 2.89 -11.45
C LEU A 170 -6.39 2.05 -10.50
N VAL A 171 -5.71 2.72 -9.60
CA VAL A 171 -4.65 2.14 -8.77
C VAL A 171 -5.14 1.38 -7.54
N ASN A 172 -6.43 1.47 -7.24
CA ASN A 172 -7.10 0.76 -6.15
C ASN A 172 -8.42 0.20 -6.67
N TRP A 173 -8.33 -0.89 -7.44
CA TRP A 173 -9.51 -1.56 -7.99
C TRP A 173 -10.11 -2.53 -6.99
N ASP A 174 -9.31 -3.46 -6.48
CA ASP A 174 -9.70 -4.50 -5.55
C ASP A 174 -8.45 -5.09 -4.88
N SER A 175 -8.59 -6.11 -4.02
CA SER A 175 -7.52 -6.73 -3.25
C SER A 175 -7.53 -8.25 -3.35
N LEU A 176 -6.35 -8.84 -3.62
CA LEU A 176 -6.11 -10.26 -3.45
C LEU A 176 -6.04 -10.60 -1.96
N ASN A 177 -6.82 -11.57 -1.51
CA ASN A 177 -6.82 -12.05 -0.13
C ASN A 177 -5.80 -13.19 0.02
N PHE A 178 -4.56 -12.86 0.44
CA PHE A 178 -3.52 -13.86 0.66
C PHE A 178 -3.92 -14.92 1.69
N LEU A 179 -4.57 -14.50 2.78
CA LEU A 179 -4.98 -15.46 3.80
C LEU A 179 -5.97 -16.48 3.26
N LYS A 180 -6.93 -16.05 2.46
CA LYS A 180 -7.90 -16.95 1.83
C LYS A 180 -7.22 -17.99 0.95
N THR A 181 -6.16 -17.62 0.20
CA THR A 181 -5.45 -18.59 -0.64
C THR A 181 -4.83 -19.72 0.18
N VAL A 182 -4.34 -19.42 1.37
CA VAL A 182 -3.79 -20.40 2.31
C VAL A 182 -4.89 -21.23 2.96
N GLN A 183 -5.99 -20.58 3.38
CA GLN A 183 -7.13 -21.28 4.00
C GLN A 183 -7.77 -22.29 3.05
N ASP A 184 -7.99 -21.89 1.79
CA ASP A 184 -8.54 -22.79 0.76
C ASP A 184 -7.56 -23.96 0.48
N ALA A 185 -6.24 -23.72 0.50
CA ALA A 185 -5.25 -24.79 0.37
C ALA A 185 -5.23 -25.74 1.57
N CYS A 186 -5.60 -25.27 2.78
CA CYS A 186 -5.65 -26.12 3.97
C CYS A 186 -6.68 -27.25 3.84
N GLU A 187 -7.74 -27.08 3.06
CA GLU A 187 -8.73 -28.13 2.80
C GLU A 187 -8.11 -29.35 2.07
N HIS A 188 -6.98 -29.16 1.39
CA HIS A 188 -6.23 -30.19 0.69
C HIS A 188 -5.05 -30.74 1.49
N LEU A 189 -4.82 -30.29 2.73
CA LEU A 189 -3.70 -30.76 3.57
C LEU A 189 -3.61 -32.30 3.66
N PRO A 190 -4.72 -33.06 3.84
CA PRO A 190 -4.67 -34.53 3.90
C PRO A 190 -4.17 -35.18 2.59
N GLU A 191 -4.27 -34.49 1.46
CA GLU A 191 -3.82 -34.97 0.15
C GLU A 191 -2.32 -34.66 -0.11
N CYS A 192 -1.75 -33.69 0.62
CA CYS A 192 -0.38 -33.20 0.45
C CYS A 192 0.62 -34.08 1.18
N LYS A 193 1.56 -34.67 0.45
CA LYS A 193 2.63 -35.49 1.04
C LYS A 193 3.80 -34.67 1.51
N THR A 194 4.03 -33.51 0.89
CA THR A 194 5.13 -32.59 1.16
C THR A 194 4.59 -31.17 1.36
N TYR A 195 5.43 -30.31 1.95
CA TYR A 195 5.13 -28.89 2.02
C TYR A 195 4.99 -28.25 0.62
N GLU A 196 5.77 -28.71 -0.33
CA GLU A 196 5.75 -28.25 -1.71
C GLU A 196 4.39 -28.55 -2.40
N ASP A 197 3.78 -29.70 -2.09
CA ASP A 197 2.44 -30.02 -2.58
C ASP A 197 1.40 -29.01 -2.04
N PHE A 198 1.47 -28.71 -0.75
CA PHE A 198 0.62 -27.69 -0.12
C PHE A 198 0.85 -26.30 -0.71
N ALA A 199 2.13 -25.90 -0.84
CA ALA A 199 2.50 -24.61 -1.41
C ALA A 199 2.03 -24.46 -2.87
N ALA A 200 1.98 -25.55 -3.63
CA ALA A 200 1.44 -25.56 -5.00
C ALA A 200 -0.06 -25.23 -5.03
N PHE A 201 -0.85 -25.73 -4.09
CA PHE A 201 -2.26 -25.34 -3.96
C PHE A 201 -2.42 -23.84 -3.63
N VAL A 202 -1.59 -23.30 -2.72
CA VAL A 202 -1.60 -21.85 -2.41
C VAL A 202 -1.31 -21.04 -3.67
N LYS A 203 -0.28 -21.43 -4.44
CA LYS A 203 0.05 -20.76 -5.70
C LYS A 203 -1.11 -20.77 -6.69
N GLN A 204 -1.75 -21.93 -6.89
CA GLN A 204 -2.92 -22.06 -7.77
C GLN A 204 -4.06 -21.15 -7.33
N ASN A 205 -4.30 -21.03 -6.02
CA ASN A 205 -5.34 -20.17 -5.48
C ASN A 205 -5.00 -18.67 -5.69
N ILE A 206 -3.73 -18.27 -5.59
CA ILE A 206 -3.26 -16.92 -5.95
C ILE A 206 -3.53 -16.64 -7.42
N GLU A 207 -3.14 -17.55 -8.31
CA GLU A 207 -3.34 -17.42 -9.75
C GLU A 207 -4.84 -17.31 -10.09
N ALA A 208 -5.68 -18.14 -9.46
CA ALA A 208 -7.13 -18.11 -9.67
C ALA A 208 -7.77 -16.79 -9.20
N GLN A 209 -7.38 -16.28 -8.02
CA GLN A 209 -7.87 -14.98 -7.54
C GLN A 209 -7.38 -13.84 -8.46
N ALA A 210 -6.13 -13.85 -8.90
CA ALA A 210 -5.61 -12.85 -9.82
C ALA A 210 -6.36 -12.84 -11.16
N GLU A 211 -6.70 -14.02 -11.71
CA GLU A 211 -7.53 -14.13 -12.92
C GLU A 211 -8.93 -13.58 -12.69
N ALA A 212 -9.55 -13.83 -11.54
CA ALA A 212 -10.86 -13.28 -11.19
C ALA A 212 -10.83 -11.76 -11.13
N LEU A 213 -9.84 -11.18 -10.42
CA LEU A 213 -9.65 -9.74 -10.32
C LEU A 213 -9.46 -9.08 -11.70
N MET A 214 -8.64 -9.68 -12.55
CA MET A 214 -8.46 -9.18 -13.91
C MET A 214 -9.75 -9.27 -14.74
N ALA A 215 -10.55 -10.31 -14.55
CA ALA A 215 -11.81 -10.49 -15.26
C ALA A 215 -12.85 -9.41 -14.90
N GLU A 216 -12.87 -8.94 -13.67
CA GLU A 216 -13.76 -7.88 -13.19
C GLU A 216 -13.49 -6.52 -13.86
N THR A 217 -12.27 -6.29 -14.32
CA THR A 217 -11.89 -5.04 -14.98
C THR A 217 -12.35 -4.94 -16.44
N LYS A 218 -12.95 -6.01 -16.99
CA LYS A 218 -13.40 -6.02 -18.39
C LYS A 218 -14.65 -5.17 -18.57
N ASN A 219 -14.64 -4.35 -19.65
CA ASN A 219 -15.79 -3.53 -20.04
C ASN A 219 -16.23 -2.51 -19.00
N VAL A 220 -15.32 -2.01 -18.18
CA VAL A 220 -15.63 -1.01 -17.15
C VAL A 220 -16.15 0.26 -17.80
N TYR A 221 -17.38 0.62 -17.47
CA TYR A 221 -17.95 1.90 -17.85
C TYR A 221 -17.43 3.01 -16.93
N LYS A 222 -16.88 4.06 -17.51
CA LYS A 222 -16.52 5.28 -16.81
C LYS A 222 -17.43 6.41 -17.25
N GLU A 223 -18.07 7.07 -16.32
CA GLU A 223 -18.89 8.23 -16.62
C GLU A 223 -18.03 9.40 -17.15
N PRO A 224 -18.53 10.14 -18.14
CA PRO A 224 -17.89 11.36 -18.61
C PRO A 224 -17.77 12.39 -17.47
N SER A 225 -16.61 13.03 -17.37
CA SER A 225 -16.35 14.07 -16.38
C SER A 225 -15.62 15.26 -17.03
N PRO A 226 -16.34 16.17 -17.68
CA PRO A 226 -15.74 17.28 -18.41
C PRO A 226 -14.89 18.20 -17.54
N LEU A 227 -15.34 18.49 -16.31
CA LEU A 227 -14.60 19.36 -15.39
C LEU A 227 -13.24 18.75 -15.00
N VAL A 228 -13.21 17.46 -14.68
CA VAL A 228 -11.96 16.76 -14.37
C VAL A 228 -11.08 16.65 -15.61
N SER A 229 -11.68 16.41 -16.78
CA SER A 229 -10.99 16.35 -18.07
C SER A 229 -10.23 17.64 -18.39
N LEU A 230 -10.79 18.81 -18.04
CA LEU A 230 -10.12 20.10 -18.22
C LEU A 230 -8.90 20.29 -17.32
N MET A 231 -8.78 19.52 -16.25
CA MET A 231 -7.63 19.56 -15.32
C MET A 231 -6.55 18.52 -15.66
N CYS A 232 -6.80 17.65 -16.66
CA CYS A 232 -5.89 16.59 -17.06
C CYS A 232 -5.17 16.94 -18.37
N PRO A 233 -3.86 17.17 -18.36
CA PRO A 233 -3.09 17.53 -19.57
C PRO A 233 -3.32 16.56 -20.74
N ASP A 234 -3.31 15.25 -20.49
CA ASP A 234 -3.55 14.22 -21.52
C ASP A 234 -4.94 14.33 -22.17
N CYS A 235 -5.95 14.72 -21.40
CA CYS A 235 -7.31 14.96 -21.91
C CYS A 235 -7.37 16.20 -22.81
N LEU A 236 -6.70 17.28 -22.40
CA LEU A 236 -6.62 18.51 -23.18
C LEU A 236 -5.83 18.32 -24.48
N GLU A 237 -4.67 17.70 -24.42
CA GLU A 237 -3.82 17.42 -25.59
C GLU A 237 -4.56 16.57 -26.64
N LYS A 238 -5.27 15.55 -26.17
CA LYS A 238 -5.99 14.62 -27.05
C LYS A 238 -7.45 15.02 -27.34
N MET A 239 -7.92 16.14 -26.77
CA MET A 239 -9.31 16.59 -26.85
C MET A 239 -10.30 15.46 -26.53
N ARG A 240 -10.09 14.76 -25.43
CA ARG A 240 -10.89 13.62 -25.02
C ARG A 240 -11.29 13.72 -23.55
N ASP A 241 -12.49 13.25 -23.27
CA ASP A 241 -12.95 13.10 -21.90
C ASP A 241 -12.17 12.00 -21.18
N ILE A 242 -11.98 12.18 -19.88
CA ILE A 242 -11.26 11.28 -18.97
C ILE A 242 -11.85 9.86 -18.92
N SER A 243 -13.13 9.69 -19.27
CA SER A 243 -13.77 8.38 -19.41
C SER A 243 -13.17 7.51 -20.52
N LYS A 244 -12.49 8.12 -21.50
CA LYS A 244 -11.85 7.41 -22.60
C LYS A 244 -10.42 6.96 -22.21
N PRO A 245 -9.86 5.91 -22.87
CA PRO A 245 -8.50 5.48 -22.63
C PRO A 245 -7.50 6.63 -22.77
N GLY A 246 -6.70 6.84 -21.71
CA GLY A 246 -5.64 7.85 -21.65
C GLY A 246 -4.29 7.30 -22.12
N LYS A 247 -3.19 7.89 -21.58
CA LYS A 247 -1.82 7.51 -21.93
C LYS A 247 -1.43 6.13 -21.36
N TYR A 248 -1.80 5.83 -20.11
CA TYR A 248 -1.39 4.61 -19.42
C TYR A 248 -2.52 3.59 -19.24
N ASN A 249 -3.59 3.92 -18.55
CA ASN A 249 -4.76 3.06 -18.29
C ASN A 249 -4.46 1.81 -17.45
N ASN A 250 -3.50 1.88 -16.54
CA ASN A 250 -3.15 0.76 -15.70
C ASN A 250 -4.21 0.52 -14.61
N TYR A 251 -4.40 -0.76 -14.23
CA TYR A 251 -5.20 -1.14 -13.08
C TYR A 251 -4.28 -1.65 -11.97
N GLY A 252 -4.49 -1.15 -10.75
CA GLY A 252 -3.78 -1.61 -9.57
C GLY A 252 -4.67 -2.47 -8.70
N PHE A 253 -4.13 -3.60 -8.28
CA PHE A 253 -4.72 -4.46 -7.26
C PHE A 253 -3.87 -4.42 -6.02
N HIS A 254 -4.54 -4.38 -4.86
CA HIS A 254 -3.88 -4.54 -3.58
C HIS A 254 -3.76 -6.01 -3.19
N GLY A 255 -3.19 -6.27 -2.01
CA GLY A 255 -3.12 -7.59 -1.40
C GLY A 255 -3.11 -7.43 0.10
N ASP A 256 -3.97 -8.13 0.81
CA ASP A 256 -4.06 -8.07 2.26
C ASP A 256 -3.93 -9.45 2.91
N GLY A 257 -3.69 -9.44 4.22
CA GLY A 257 -3.49 -10.65 5.00
C GLY A 257 -2.16 -11.37 4.74
N LEU A 258 -1.17 -10.72 4.09
CA LEU A 258 0.10 -11.32 3.70
C LEU A 258 0.88 -11.89 4.89
N ALA A 259 1.07 -11.11 5.97
CA ALA A 259 1.81 -11.59 7.14
C ALA A 259 1.14 -12.80 7.79
N THR A 260 -0.19 -12.77 7.95
CA THR A 260 -0.96 -13.90 8.49
C THR A 260 -0.88 -15.12 7.57
N ALA A 261 -0.87 -14.93 6.25
CA ALA A 261 -0.70 -15.99 5.27
C ALA A 261 0.70 -16.62 5.37
N ALA A 262 1.75 -15.78 5.44
CA ALA A 262 3.13 -16.25 5.61
C ALA A 262 3.33 -17.01 6.93
N ASP A 263 2.82 -16.48 8.04
CA ASP A 263 2.84 -17.12 9.34
C ASP A 263 2.09 -18.46 9.32
N SER A 264 0.95 -18.54 8.65
CA SER A 264 0.15 -19.74 8.50
C SER A 264 0.89 -20.82 7.71
N MET A 265 1.49 -20.45 6.56
CA MET A 265 2.30 -21.38 5.78
C MET A 265 3.53 -21.84 6.54
N ALA A 266 4.20 -20.95 7.27
CA ALA A 266 5.34 -21.29 8.12
C ALA A 266 4.93 -22.25 9.25
N ALA A 267 3.79 -22.07 9.86
CA ALA A 267 3.25 -22.97 10.88
C ALA A 267 2.93 -24.36 10.31
N VAL A 268 2.32 -24.44 9.11
CA VAL A 268 2.08 -25.69 8.40
C VAL A 268 3.42 -26.38 8.08
N ARG A 269 4.38 -25.66 7.51
CA ARG A 269 5.71 -26.18 7.21
C ARG A 269 6.36 -26.76 8.45
N LYS A 270 6.45 -25.97 9.52
CA LYS A 270 7.12 -26.36 10.77
C LYS A 270 6.45 -27.56 11.43
N TYR A 271 5.15 -27.43 11.75
CA TYR A 271 4.48 -28.36 12.65
C TYR A 271 3.89 -29.57 11.95
N VAL A 272 3.60 -29.50 10.64
CA VAL A 272 3.07 -30.65 9.90
C VAL A 272 4.19 -31.42 9.20
N TYR A 273 5.11 -30.72 8.51
CA TYR A 273 6.08 -31.37 7.65
C TYR A 273 7.46 -31.54 8.27
N ASP A 274 8.02 -30.48 8.89
CA ASP A 274 9.40 -30.53 9.43
C ASP A 274 9.45 -31.30 10.77
N GLU A 275 8.70 -30.83 11.77
CA GLU A 275 8.69 -31.43 13.14
C GLU A 275 7.68 -32.56 13.30
N LYS A 276 6.67 -32.64 12.42
CA LYS A 276 5.59 -33.65 12.45
C LYS A 276 4.85 -33.68 13.79
N THR A 277 4.70 -32.53 14.42
CA THR A 277 3.97 -32.34 15.68
C THR A 277 2.47 -32.62 15.49
N PHE A 278 1.95 -32.24 14.34
CA PHE A 278 0.56 -32.49 13.91
C PHE A 278 0.53 -33.30 12.64
N THR A 279 -0.47 -34.19 12.50
CA THR A 279 -0.79 -34.73 11.18
C THR A 279 -1.55 -33.68 10.36
N PRO A 280 -1.55 -33.76 9.01
CA PRO A 280 -2.40 -32.94 8.15
C PRO A 280 -3.86 -32.92 8.59
N ASP A 281 -4.43 -34.12 8.84
CA ASP A 281 -5.83 -34.26 9.32
C ASP A 281 -6.07 -33.57 10.65
N LYS A 282 -5.10 -33.62 11.60
CA LYS A 282 -5.25 -32.94 12.88
C LYS A 282 -5.22 -31.41 12.69
N MET A 283 -4.33 -30.89 11.85
CA MET A 283 -4.30 -29.46 11.53
C MET A 283 -5.64 -29.02 10.96
N LEU A 284 -6.18 -29.72 9.98
CA LEU A 284 -7.47 -29.39 9.37
C LEU A 284 -8.62 -29.49 10.40
N ALA A 285 -8.63 -30.51 11.24
CA ALA A 285 -9.63 -30.65 12.30
C ALA A 285 -9.62 -29.49 13.32
N MET A 286 -8.42 -29.00 13.68
CA MET A 286 -8.27 -27.82 14.56
C MET A 286 -8.88 -26.56 13.93
N LEU A 287 -8.61 -26.34 12.63
CA LEU A 287 -9.15 -25.19 11.88
C LEU A 287 -10.67 -25.25 11.78
N HIS A 288 -11.25 -26.40 11.39
CA HIS A 288 -12.69 -26.59 11.30
C HIS A 288 -13.40 -26.44 12.66
N ALA A 289 -12.74 -26.85 13.76
CA ALA A 289 -13.25 -26.65 15.11
C ALA A 289 -13.10 -25.20 15.61
N ASN A 290 -12.50 -24.30 14.83
CA ASN A 290 -12.07 -22.98 15.28
C ASN A 290 -11.30 -23.06 16.61
N PHE A 291 -10.39 -24.05 16.71
CA PHE A 291 -9.60 -24.43 17.87
C PHE A 291 -10.37 -24.82 19.12
N LYS A 292 -11.68 -24.97 19.08
CA LYS A 292 -12.46 -25.42 20.24
C LYS A 292 -12.05 -26.84 20.62
N GLY A 293 -11.54 -27.00 21.85
CA GLY A 293 -10.97 -28.25 22.34
C GLY A 293 -9.51 -28.47 21.95
N TYR A 294 -8.86 -27.46 21.33
CA TYR A 294 -7.45 -27.45 20.93
C TYR A 294 -6.74 -26.18 21.39
N GLU A 295 -7.14 -25.63 22.53
CA GLU A 295 -6.66 -24.34 23.06
C GLU A 295 -5.15 -24.34 23.32
N ARG A 296 -4.58 -25.50 23.68
CA ARG A 296 -3.14 -25.65 23.87
C ARG A 296 -2.40 -25.54 22.55
N GLU A 297 -2.87 -26.25 21.54
CA GLU A 297 -2.32 -26.21 20.17
C GLU A 297 -2.47 -24.82 19.55
N GLN A 298 -3.60 -24.16 19.76
CA GLN A 298 -3.80 -22.79 19.32
C GLN A 298 -2.77 -21.84 19.92
N ASN A 299 -2.55 -21.92 21.25
CA ASN A 299 -1.56 -21.09 21.92
C ASN A 299 -0.14 -21.35 21.41
N MET A 300 0.20 -22.61 21.12
CA MET A 300 1.49 -22.97 20.53
C MET A 300 1.64 -22.34 19.14
N LEU A 301 0.65 -22.48 18.25
CA LEU A 301 0.65 -21.88 16.92
C LEU A 301 0.74 -20.36 16.98
N ARG A 302 0.01 -19.74 17.93
CA ARG A 302 -0.12 -18.30 18.07
C ARG A 302 1.14 -17.63 18.62
N TYR A 303 1.77 -18.23 19.62
CA TYR A 303 2.83 -17.58 20.39
C TYR A 303 4.21 -18.24 20.27
N GLU A 304 4.29 -19.50 19.84
CA GLU A 304 5.54 -20.23 19.64
C GLU A 304 5.84 -20.52 18.17
N GLY A 305 4.83 -20.32 17.32
CA GLY A 305 4.96 -20.46 15.87
C GLY A 305 5.81 -19.36 15.25
N PRO A 306 6.46 -19.65 14.11
CA PRO A 306 7.21 -18.64 13.36
C PRO A 306 6.31 -17.47 12.95
N LYS A 307 6.83 -16.24 13.06
CA LYS A 307 6.07 -15.02 12.73
C LYS A 307 6.91 -14.05 11.92
N PHE A 308 6.31 -13.49 10.87
CA PHE A 308 6.88 -12.41 10.08
C PHE A 308 7.17 -11.18 10.95
N GLY A 309 8.27 -10.48 10.66
CA GLY A 309 8.65 -9.24 11.34
C GLY A 309 9.84 -9.36 12.31
N ASN A 310 10.49 -10.53 12.36
CA ASN A 310 11.64 -10.80 13.24
C ASN A 310 12.97 -11.01 12.50
N ASP A 311 13.05 -10.63 11.22
CA ASP A 311 14.23 -10.86 10.37
C ASP A 311 14.58 -12.37 10.27
N ASP A 312 13.54 -13.23 10.30
CA ASP A 312 13.66 -14.68 10.24
C ASP A 312 13.40 -15.19 8.82
N ASP A 313 14.44 -15.66 8.15
CA ASP A 313 14.34 -16.15 6.77
C ASP A 313 13.39 -17.35 6.62
N TYR A 314 13.11 -18.08 7.71
CA TYR A 314 12.15 -19.19 7.66
C TYR A 314 10.73 -18.72 7.27
N VAL A 315 10.30 -17.57 7.76
CA VAL A 315 8.99 -16.98 7.45
C VAL A 315 9.09 -15.95 6.34
N ASP A 316 10.13 -15.10 6.37
CA ASP A 316 10.28 -14.00 5.45
C ASP A 316 10.40 -14.50 4.00
N SER A 317 11.09 -15.66 3.77
CA SER A 317 11.16 -16.26 2.44
C SER A 317 9.79 -16.71 1.91
N ILE A 318 8.86 -17.08 2.78
CA ILE A 318 7.49 -17.43 2.39
C ILE A 318 6.73 -16.15 1.97
N ALA A 319 6.89 -15.04 2.70
CA ALA A 319 6.30 -13.76 2.31
C ALA A 319 6.84 -13.30 0.93
N VAL A 320 8.16 -13.43 0.70
CA VAL A 320 8.77 -13.19 -0.62
C VAL A 320 8.10 -14.04 -1.69
N GLN A 321 7.97 -15.34 -1.45
CA GLN A 321 7.39 -16.29 -2.40
C GLN A 321 5.91 -15.98 -2.73
N LEU A 322 5.10 -15.63 -1.73
CA LEU A 322 3.70 -15.23 -1.93
C LEU A 322 3.59 -13.99 -2.83
N LEU A 323 4.43 -12.98 -2.59
CA LEU A 323 4.46 -11.76 -3.39
C LEU A 323 4.97 -12.01 -4.81
N ASP A 324 5.98 -12.86 -4.97
CA ASP A 324 6.48 -13.22 -6.30
C ASP A 324 5.42 -13.97 -7.11
N TRP A 325 4.71 -14.93 -6.54
CA TRP A 325 3.61 -15.62 -7.22
C TRP A 325 2.50 -14.67 -7.64
N TYR A 326 2.18 -13.70 -6.78
CA TYR A 326 1.19 -12.69 -7.10
C TYR A 326 1.65 -11.76 -8.24
N ALA A 327 2.89 -11.28 -8.17
CA ALA A 327 3.46 -10.47 -9.24
C ALA A 327 3.54 -11.25 -10.56
N ASP A 328 3.96 -12.52 -10.53
CA ASP A 328 4.00 -13.41 -11.70
C ASP A 328 2.63 -13.57 -12.36
N ALA A 329 1.57 -13.72 -11.56
CA ALA A 329 0.21 -13.89 -12.07
C ALA A 329 -0.31 -12.65 -12.85
N LEU A 330 0.23 -11.46 -12.57
CA LEU A 330 -0.14 -10.20 -13.24
C LEU A 330 0.87 -9.79 -14.33
N GLU A 331 2.08 -10.36 -14.33
CA GLU A 331 3.18 -9.97 -15.22
C GLU A 331 2.80 -10.13 -16.70
N GLY A 332 3.10 -9.10 -17.50
CA GLY A 332 2.85 -9.11 -18.95
C GLY A 332 1.38 -9.10 -19.38
N ARG A 333 0.44 -9.14 -18.43
CA ARG A 333 -1.00 -9.14 -18.71
C ARG A 333 -1.45 -7.72 -19.09
N LYS A 334 -2.40 -7.63 -20.03
CA LYS A 334 -2.97 -6.38 -20.50
C LYS A 334 -4.48 -6.33 -20.27
N ASN A 335 -4.97 -5.16 -19.87
CA ASN A 335 -6.40 -4.92 -19.77
C ASN A 335 -6.98 -4.46 -21.12
N ASP A 336 -8.30 -4.37 -21.18
CA ASP A 336 -9.05 -3.99 -22.40
C ASP A 336 -8.87 -2.51 -22.83
N ARG A 337 -8.24 -1.70 -21.98
CA ARG A 337 -7.89 -0.30 -22.26
C ARG A 337 -6.42 -0.12 -22.68
N GLY A 338 -5.67 -1.22 -22.82
CA GLY A 338 -4.27 -1.23 -23.26
C GLY A 338 -3.23 -1.05 -22.16
N GLY A 339 -3.63 -0.84 -20.91
CA GLY A 339 -2.74 -0.76 -19.74
C GLY A 339 -2.34 -2.14 -19.21
N CYS A 340 -1.46 -2.15 -18.22
CA CYS A 340 -1.07 -3.35 -17.46
C CYS A 340 -1.80 -3.45 -16.12
N PHE A 341 -1.57 -4.57 -15.43
CA PHE A 341 -1.99 -4.75 -14.05
C PHE A 341 -0.80 -4.55 -13.12
N ARG A 342 -1.01 -3.92 -11.97
CA ARG A 342 0.03 -3.55 -11.01
C ARG A 342 -0.27 -4.20 -9.66
N ALA A 343 0.64 -5.05 -9.18
CA ALA A 343 0.53 -5.66 -7.86
C ALA A 343 0.94 -4.68 -6.75
N GLY A 344 0.27 -4.77 -5.60
CA GLY A 344 0.59 -4.04 -4.38
C GLY A 344 0.19 -4.79 -3.12
N THR A 345 0.60 -4.29 -1.96
CA THR A 345 0.30 -4.87 -0.65
C THR A 345 -0.47 -3.92 0.27
N ALA A 346 -0.91 -2.77 -0.25
CA ALA A 346 -1.81 -1.90 0.50
C ALA A 346 -3.14 -2.64 0.74
N SER A 347 -3.66 -2.52 1.95
CA SER A 347 -4.89 -3.22 2.30
C SER A 347 -6.12 -2.33 2.24
N ALA A 348 -5.96 -1.00 2.12
CA ALA A 348 -7.05 -0.05 2.25
C ALA A 348 -8.02 -0.49 3.39
N MET A 349 -9.28 -0.76 3.06
CA MET A 349 -10.25 -1.31 4.03
C MET A 349 -10.48 -2.83 3.86
N TYR A 350 -9.85 -3.47 2.87
CA TYR A 350 -10.08 -4.87 2.53
C TYR A 350 -9.78 -5.82 3.69
N TYR A 351 -8.70 -5.57 4.45
CA TYR A 351 -8.35 -6.38 5.61
C TYR A 351 -9.47 -6.43 6.67
N ILE A 352 -10.28 -5.36 6.80
CA ILE A 352 -11.45 -5.32 7.70
C ILE A 352 -12.56 -6.17 7.13
N TRP A 353 -12.87 -6.05 5.83
CA TRP A 353 -13.93 -6.80 5.19
C TRP A 353 -13.60 -8.28 5.11
N HIS A 354 -12.39 -8.61 4.65
CA HIS A 354 -11.94 -10.00 4.55
C HIS A 354 -11.83 -10.70 5.91
N SER A 355 -11.50 -9.99 7.00
CA SER A 355 -11.46 -10.60 8.33
C SER A 355 -12.81 -11.05 8.84
N LYS A 356 -13.91 -10.39 8.43
CA LYS A 356 -15.26 -10.69 8.91
C LYS A 356 -15.73 -12.11 8.57
N ASP A 357 -15.33 -12.60 7.39
CA ASP A 357 -15.75 -13.90 6.89
C ASP A 357 -14.61 -14.94 6.91
N ALA A 358 -13.40 -14.53 7.31
CA ALA A 358 -12.24 -15.41 7.32
C ALA A 358 -12.34 -16.47 8.44
N PRO A 359 -12.28 -17.78 8.12
CA PRO A 359 -12.21 -18.86 9.10
C PRO A 359 -10.90 -18.82 9.91
N ALA A 360 -10.73 -19.79 10.82
CA ALA A 360 -9.46 -19.96 11.55
C ALA A 360 -8.28 -20.21 10.61
N SER A 361 -7.07 -19.89 11.05
CA SER A 361 -5.87 -20.06 10.25
C SER A 361 -4.72 -20.74 11.01
N PRO A 362 -3.81 -21.44 10.30
CA PRO A 362 -2.74 -22.24 10.91
C PRO A 362 -1.76 -21.47 11.81
N ASP A 363 -1.71 -20.14 11.72
CA ASP A 363 -0.91 -19.30 12.62
C ASP A 363 -1.51 -19.16 14.03
N GLY A 364 -2.68 -19.80 14.28
CA GLY A 364 -3.42 -19.79 15.54
C GLY A 364 -4.50 -18.72 15.65
N ARG A 365 -4.76 -17.92 14.57
CA ARG A 365 -5.84 -16.94 14.50
C ARG A 365 -7.19 -17.66 14.48
N SER A 366 -8.14 -17.23 15.33
CA SER A 366 -9.51 -17.71 15.31
C SER A 366 -10.32 -17.11 14.16
N ALA A 367 -11.42 -17.75 13.80
CA ALA A 367 -12.35 -17.19 12.83
C ALA A 367 -12.81 -15.79 13.25
N HIS A 368 -12.96 -14.88 12.28
CA HIS A 368 -13.43 -13.51 12.44
C HIS A 368 -12.51 -12.58 13.27
N GLU A 369 -11.36 -13.04 13.75
CA GLU A 369 -10.36 -12.14 14.36
C GLU A 369 -9.76 -11.21 13.31
N ALA A 370 -9.41 -10.01 13.72
CA ALA A 370 -8.85 -8.98 12.83
C ALA A 370 -7.56 -9.44 12.13
N LEU A 371 -7.37 -8.95 10.90
CA LEU A 371 -6.11 -9.06 10.16
C LEU A 371 -5.25 -7.82 10.41
N PRO A 372 -3.91 -7.91 10.27
CA PRO A 372 -3.05 -6.75 10.27
C PRO A 372 -3.30 -5.91 9.02
N CYS A 373 -3.12 -4.59 9.14
CA CYS A 373 -3.22 -3.72 7.99
C CYS A 373 -1.96 -3.77 7.13
N ASN A 374 -2.10 -3.61 5.84
CA ASN A 374 -1.02 -3.51 4.86
C ASN A 374 0.00 -4.67 4.98
N TYR A 375 1.29 -4.36 4.97
CA TYR A 375 2.37 -5.33 5.10
C TYR A 375 2.95 -5.39 6.53
N SER A 376 2.12 -5.10 7.53
CA SER A 376 2.53 -5.15 8.94
C SER A 376 2.53 -6.60 9.47
N PRO A 377 3.33 -6.90 10.48
CA PRO A 377 3.31 -8.20 11.15
C PRO A 377 1.91 -8.56 11.68
N SER A 378 1.65 -9.85 11.84
CA SER A 378 0.38 -10.32 12.43
C SER A 378 0.20 -9.79 13.85
N LEU A 379 -1.06 -9.65 14.28
CA LEU A 379 -1.39 -9.05 15.59
C LEU A 379 -0.87 -9.85 16.80
N PHE A 380 -0.46 -11.10 16.57
CA PHE A 380 0.13 -11.97 17.60
C PHE A 380 1.64 -12.03 17.53
N ALA A 381 2.26 -11.41 16.52
CA ALA A 381 3.71 -11.41 16.39
C ALA A 381 4.36 -10.64 17.54
N ARG A 382 5.29 -11.29 18.23
CA ARG A 382 6.17 -10.64 19.20
C ARG A 382 7.43 -10.23 18.46
N CYS A 383 7.44 -9.00 17.95
CA CYS A 383 8.58 -8.49 17.20
C CYS A 383 9.66 -7.97 18.13
N GLU A 384 10.93 -8.20 17.76
CA GLU A 384 12.11 -7.74 18.52
C GLU A 384 12.29 -6.22 18.45
N GLY A 385 11.57 -5.54 17.55
CA GLY A 385 11.55 -4.09 17.43
C GLY A 385 11.41 -3.60 15.99
N PRO A 386 11.40 -2.27 15.77
CA PRO A 386 11.15 -1.71 14.45
C PRO A 386 12.21 -2.09 13.41
N ILE A 387 13.46 -2.30 13.82
CA ILE A 387 14.54 -2.66 12.88
C ILE A 387 14.33 -4.07 12.33
N SER A 388 13.93 -5.05 13.15
CA SER A 388 13.65 -6.40 12.65
C SER A 388 12.46 -6.41 11.70
N ILE A 389 11.42 -5.63 12.00
CA ILE A 389 10.25 -5.48 11.13
C ILE A 389 10.65 -4.88 9.78
N ILE A 390 11.43 -3.79 9.78
CA ILE A 390 11.90 -3.13 8.54
C ILE A 390 12.76 -4.09 7.71
N LYS A 391 13.61 -4.90 8.34
CA LYS A 391 14.42 -5.90 7.63
C LYS A 391 13.57 -6.98 6.97
N SER A 392 12.58 -7.54 7.67
CA SER A 392 11.62 -8.47 7.09
C SER A 392 10.87 -7.84 5.91
N PHE A 393 10.38 -6.60 6.08
CA PHE A 393 9.68 -5.84 5.04
C PHE A 393 10.55 -5.58 3.80
N ALA A 394 11.86 -5.42 3.96
CA ALA A 394 12.77 -5.08 2.88
C ALA A 394 13.24 -6.30 2.04
N LYS A 395 12.94 -7.54 2.45
CA LYS A 395 13.40 -8.76 1.76
C LYS A 395 12.71 -9.04 0.42
N PRO A 396 11.40 -8.81 0.26
CA PRO A 396 10.72 -9.05 -1.01
C PRO A 396 11.24 -8.17 -2.16
N HIS A 397 10.95 -8.61 -3.37
CA HIS A 397 11.22 -7.87 -4.60
C HIS A 397 10.21 -6.72 -4.75
N LEU A 398 10.31 -5.69 -3.88
CA LEU A 398 9.33 -4.62 -3.72
C LEU A 398 9.04 -3.86 -5.02
N THR A 399 9.99 -3.78 -5.96
CA THR A 399 9.79 -3.18 -7.29
C THR A 399 8.71 -3.88 -8.12
N ARG A 400 8.40 -5.14 -7.82
CA ARG A 400 7.37 -5.92 -8.51
C ARG A 400 5.97 -5.71 -7.93
N VAL A 401 5.88 -5.20 -6.70
CA VAL A 401 4.64 -5.04 -5.93
C VAL A 401 4.44 -3.61 -5.43
N ALA A 402 4.99 -2.63 -6.11
CA ALA A 402 5.00 -1.23 -5.69
C ALA A 402 3.73 -0.44 -6.09
N ASN A 403 2.59 -1.08 -6.36
CA ASN A 403 1.34 -0.35 -6.60
C ASN A 403 0.84 0.39 -5.35
N GLY A 404 1.36 0.09 -4.23
CA GLY A 404 1.13 0.58 -2.89
C GLY A 404 1.43 -0.54 -1.91
N GLY A 405 1.66 -0.22 -0.65
CA GLY A 405 1.89 -1.27 0.35
C GLY A 405 2.93 -0.86 1.37
N PRO A 406 2.48 -0.12 2.37
CA PRO A 406 3.38 0.33 3.43
C PRO A 406 3.59 -0.75 4.49
N LEU A 407 4.67 -0.58 5.22
CA LEU A 407 4.83 -1.01 6.58
C LEU A 407 4.17 0.05 7.47
N THR A 408 3.21 -0.31 8.29
CA THR A 408 2.51 0.59 9.22
C THR A 408 2.71 0.17 10.67
#